data_bfea559ac7bb0474ba6662271f744df7
#
_entry.id   bfea559ac7bb0474ba6662271f744df7
#
_cell.length_a   1.000
_cell.length_b   1.000
_cell.length_c   1.000
_cell.angle_alpha   90.00
_cell.angle_beta   90.00
_cell.angle_gamma   90.00
#
_symmetry.space_group_name_H-M   'P 1'
#
loop_
_entity.id
_entity.type
_entity.pdbx_description
1 polymer ?
#
loop_
_entity_poly.entity_id
_entity_poly.type
_entity_poly.pdbx_seq_one_letter_code
_entity_poly.pdbx_strand_id
1 'polypeptide(L)'
;MEQRLAERLSAAQLPEANDIAWAGVWLESCGYTGLMFLREALADEQKSLPLARDALGIDLQNVSCAFLAPAIMREVSANGRAFLRNVRHGLFLLPFTVRENMAIGCPIDPAFAVGGERHKNPYAEKLALAAANGLDIDDALWSAVTLT
;
A
#
# COMPACT_ATOMS: atom_id res chain seq x y z
N MET A 1 15.00 -4.82 -7.80
CA MET A 1 13.84 -5.45 -7.11
C MET A 1 12.53 -4.77 -7.49
N GLU A 2 12.40 -3.50 -7.20
CA GLU A 2 11.18 -2.72 -7.49
C GLU A 2 10.78 -2.75 -8.97
N GLN A 3 11.74 -2.59 -9.88
CA GLN A 3 11.48 -2.62 -11.31
C GLN A 3 10.91 -3.97 -11.78
N ARG A 4 11.47 -5.09 -11.33
CA ARG A 4 10.97 -6.42 -11.69
C ARG A 4 9.56 -6.64 -11.15
N LEU A 5 9.28 -6.17 -9.94
CA LEU A 5 7.94 -6.24 -9.37
C LEU A 5 6.97 -5.38 -10.17
N ALA A 6 7.37 -4.17 -10.56
CA ALA A 6 6.55 -3.30 -11.40
C ALA A 6 6.24 -3.94 -12.76
N GLU A 7 7.22 -4.59 -13.39
CA GLU A 7 7.04 -5.31 -14.65
C GLU A 7 6.01 -6.43 -14.51
N ARG A 8 6.08 -7.20 -13.41
CA ARG A 8 5.13 -8.26 -13.13
C ARG A 8 3.71 -7.72 -12.93
N LEU A 9 3.57 -6.62 -12.20
CA LEU A 9 2.27 -5.99 -11.94
C LEU A 9 1.69 -5.39 -13.22
N SER A 10 2.53 -4.82 -14.08
CA SER A 10 2.12 -4.32 -15.39
C SER A 10 1.63 -5.46 -16.29
N ALA A 11 2.31 -6.60 -16.27
CA ALA A 11 1.91 -7.78 -17.03
C ALA A 11 0.55 -8.33 -16.55
N ALA A 12 0.20 -8.12 -15.28
CA ALA A 12 -1.12 -8.45 -14.73
C ALA A 12 -2.17 -7.36 -15.02
N GLN A 13 -1.82 -6.36 -15.83
CA GLN A 13 -2.69 -5.23 -16.22
C GLN A 13 -3.20 -4.41 -15.03
N LEU A 14 -2.39 -4.30 -13.99
CA LEU A 14 -2.71 -3.46 -12.83
C LEU A 14 -2.28 -2.02 -13.10
N PRO A 15 -3.19 -1.04 -12.98
CA PRO A 15 -2.81 0.35 -13.10
C PRO A 15 -1.87 0.76 -11.97
N GLU A 16 -1.00 1.73 -12.25
CA GLU A 16 -0.07 2.27 -11.24
C GLU A 16 0.88 1.22 -10.65
N ALA A 17 1.29 0.25 -11.47
CA ALA A 17 2.17 -0.84 -11.09
C ALA A 17 3.48 -0.35 -10.45
N ASN A 18 4.03 0.77 -10.90
CA ASN A 18 5.24 1.34 -10.32
C ASN A 18 5.05 1.77 -8.87
N ASP A 19 3.93 2.42 -8.55
CA ASP A 19 3.61 2.84 -7.19
C ASP A 19 3.38 1.65 -6.27
N ILE A 20 2.68 0.65 -6.75
CA ILE A 20 2.41 -0.58 -5.98
C ILE A 20 3.72 -1.32 -5.68
N ALA A 21 4.59 -1.46 -6.67
CA ALA A 21 5.90 -2.09 -6.51
C ALA A 21 6.76 -1.31 -5.49
N TRP A 22 6.81 0.00 -5.63
CA TRP A 22 7.52 0.87 -4.69
C TRP A 22 7.01 0.68 -3.26
N ALA A 23 5.69 0.68 -3.07
CA ALA A 23 5.10 0.51 -1.75
C ALA A 23 5.42 -0.86 -1.13
N GLY A 24 5.37 -1.92 -1.92
CA GLY A 24 5.72 -3.26 -1.45
C GLY A 24 7.17 -3.35 -0.97
N VAL A 25 8.09 -2.81 -1.74
CA VAL A 25 9.52 -2.77 -1.38
C VAL A 25 9.74 -1.86 -0.17
N TRP A 26 9.06 -0.71 -0.11
CA TRP A 26 9.11 0.19 1.03
C TRP A 26 8.72 -0.52 2.34
N LEU A 27 7.63 -1.27 2.32
CA LEU A 27 7.16 -2.01 3.50
C LEU A 27 8.18 -3.07 3.94
N GLU A 28 8.74 -3.84 3.00
CA GLU A 28 9.81 -4.80 3.33
C GLU A 28 11.02 -4.09 3.95
N SER A 29 11.40 -2.95 3.41
CA SER A 29 12.53 -2.14 3.91
C SER A 29 12.33 -1.66 5.34
N CYS A 30 11.08 -1.48 5.76
CA CYS A 30 10.74 -1.06 7.12
C CYS A 30 10.44 -2.23 8.07
N GLY A 31 10.61 -3.47 7.62
CA GLY A 31 10.38 -4.65 8.43
C GLY A 31 8.93 -5.12 8.47
N TYR A 32 8.06 -4.57 7.62
CA TYR A 32 6.71 -5.06 7.44
C TYR A 32 6.67 -6.07 6.29
N THR A 33 5.72 -6.99 6.30
CA THR A 33 5.63 -8.08 5.33
C THR A 33 4.86 -7.66 4.07
N GLY A 34 5.30 -6.60 3.39
CA GLY A 34 4.60 -6.02 2.24
C GLY A 34 4.43 -6.99 1.08
N LEU A 35 5.46 -7.78 0.76
CA LEU A 35 5.38 -8.75 -0.34
C LEU A 35 4.44 -9.91 -0.01
N MET A 36 4.31 -10.30 1.24
CA MET A 36 3.33 -11.32 1.66
C MET A 36 1.90 -10.81 1.43
N PHE A 37 1.61 -9.59 1.83
CA PHE A 37 0.30 -8.96 1.58
C PHE A 37 0.03 -8.82 0.08
N LEU A 38 1.05 -8.46 -0.70
CA LEU A 38 0.91 -8.35 -2.14
C LEU A 38 0.60 -9.71 -2.77
N ARG A 39 1.25 -10.78 -2.32
CA ARG A 39 0.95 -12.14 -2.75
C ARG A 39 -0.51 -12.51 -2.47
N GLU A 40 -1.00 -12.23 -1.28
CA GLU A 40 -2.40 -12.46 -0.92
C GLU A 40 -3.34 -11.66 -1.82
N ALA A 41 -3.03 -10.38 -2.03
CA ALA A 41 -3.83 -9.49 -2.86
C ALA A 41 -3.89 -9.95 -4.33
N LEU A 42 -2.77 -10.43 -4.87
CA LEU A 42 -2.73 -10.95 -6.25
C LEU A 42 -3.60 -12.19 -6.46
N ALA A 43 -3.89 -12.93 -5.39
CA ALA A 43 -4.80 -14.08 -5.43
C ALA A 43 -6.28 -13.67 -5.36
N ASP A 44 -6.59 -12.43 -4.98
CA ASP A 44 -7.97 -11.95 -4.90
C ASP A 44 -8.56 -11.81 -6.31
N GLU A 45 -9.84 -12.16 -6.47
CA GLU A 45 -10.55 -11.99 -7.74
C GLU A 45 -10.78 -10.51 -8.04
N GLN A 46 -11.22 -9.75 -7.04
CA GLN A 46 -11.49 -8.32 -7.21
C GLN A 46 -10.27 -7.49 -6.86
N LYS A 47 -9.76 -6.71 -7.81
CA LYS A 47 -8.55 -5.91 -7.67
C LYS A 47 -8.79 -4.41 -7.91
N SER A 48 -10.02 -4.01 -8.12
CA SER A 48 -10.36 -2.60 -8.34
C SER A 48 -11.72 -2.29 -7.73
N LEU A 49 -11.91 -1.02 -7.40
CA LEU A 49 -13.16 -0.52 -6.81
C LEU A 49 -13.28 0.97 -7.12
N PRO A 50 -14.39 1.43 -7.70
CA PRO A 50 -14.67 2.84 -7.77
C PRO A 50 -14.86 3.40 -6.37
N LEU A 51 -14.09 4.43 -6.00
CA LEU A 51 -14.18 5.04 -4.68
C LEU A 51 -15.34 6.03 -4.66
N ALA A 52 -16.19 5.94 -3.65
CA ALA A 52 -17.30 6.86 -3.46
C ALA A 52 -17.41 7.23 -1.97
N ARG A 53 -17.47 8.54 -1.69
CA ARG A 53 -17.71 9.02 -0.34
C ARG A 53 -19.19 9.01 -0.02
N ASP A 54 -19.49 8.56 1.19
CA ASP A 54 -20.82 8.70 1.80
C ASP A 54 -20.70 9.44 3.13
N ALA A 55 -21.78 9.51 3.90
CA ALA A 55 -21.80 10.20 5.17
C ALA A 55 -20.86 9.58 6.22
N LEU A 56 -20.46 8.32 6.04
CA LEU A 56 -19.60 7.56 6.96
C LEU A 56 -18.16 7.41 6.43
N GLY A 57 -17.82 8.01 5.29
CA GLY A 57 -16.51 7.91 4.69
C GLY A 57 -16.51 7.10 3.39
N ILE A 58 -15.54 6.21 3.22
CA ILE A 58 -15.42 5.37 2.03
C ILE A 58 -15.40 3.90 2.45
N ASP A 59 -16.31 3.12 1.88
CA ASP A 59 -16.32 1.68 2.08
C ASP A 59 -15.45 1.01 1.01
N LEU A 60 -14.37 0.36 1.44
CA LEU A 60 -13.43 -0.31 0.54
C LEU A 60 -13.85 -1.74 0.20
N GLN A 61 -14.92 -2.25 0.79
CA GLN A 61 -15.53 -3.54 0.49
C GLN A 61 -14.53 -4.70 0.51
N ASN A 62 -13.52 -4.61 1.35
CA ASN A 62 -12.42 -5.59 1.48
C ASN A 62 -11.58 -5.77 0.20
N VAL A 63 -11.62 -4.85 -0.74
CA VAL A 63 -10.67 -4.80 -1.85
C VAL A 63 -9.32 -4.33 -1.31
N SER A 64 -8.25 -5.02 -1.69
CA SER A 64 -6.94 -4.78 -1.10
C SER A 64 -6.42 -3.36 -1.34
N CYS A 65 -5.93 -2.72 -0.28
CA CYS A 65 -5.22 -1.45 -0.37
C CYS A 65 -3.90 -1.56 -1.15
N ALA A 66 -3.38 -2.77 -1.37
CA ALA A 66 -2.25 -2.95 -2.28
C ALA A 66 -2.55 -2.38 -3.67
N PHE A 67 -3.81 -2.46 -4.12
CA PHE A 67 -4.25 -1.92 -5.41
C PHE A 67 -4.94 -0.56 -5.28
N LEU A 68 -5.64 -0.31 -4.17
CA LEU A 68 -6.45 0.90 -4.01
C LEU A 68 -5.68 2.10 -3.47
N ALA A 69 -4.51 1.90 -2.85
CA ALA A 69 -3.80 2.97 -2.16
C ALA A 69 -3.54 4.21 -3.04
N PRO A 70 -3.06 4.09 -4.29
CA PRO A 70 -2.86 5.28 -5.12
C PRO A 70 -4.16 6.07 -5.35
N ALA A 71 -5.28 5.40 -5.61
CA ALA A 71 -6.57 6.04 -5.80
C ALA A 71 -7.07 6.70 -4.51
N ILE A 72 -6.89 6.05 -3.36
CA ILE A 72 -7.24 6.59 -2.06
C ILE A 72 -6.45 7.88 -1.79
N MET A 73 -5.16 7.90 -2.10
CA MET A 73 -4.33 9.07 -1.90
C MET A 73 -4.79 10.25 -2.76
N ARG A 74 -5.16 9.99 -4.02
CA ARG A 74 -5.73 11.04 -4.89
C ARG A 74 -7.04 11.58 -4.32
N GLU A 75 -7.91 10.70 -3.84
CA GLU A 75 -9.18 11.08 -3.25
C GLU A 75 -8.98 11.96 -2.01
N VAL A 76 -8.08 11.57 -1.11
CA VAL A 76 -7.78 12.32 0.10
C VAL A 76 -7.12 13.67 -0.23
N SER A 77 -6.22 13.70 -1.22
CA SER A 77 -5.58 14.95 -1.65
C SER A 77 -6.58 15.94 -2.25
N ALA A 78 -7.57 15.43 -2.99
CA ALA A 78 -8.57 16.27 -3.65
C ALA A 78 -9.68 16.74 -2.71
N ASN A 79 -10.12 15.89 -1.79
CA ASN A 79 -11.35 16.09 -1.02
C ASN A 79 -11.16 16.10 0.49
N GLY A 80 -9.91 15.96 0.96
CA GLY A 80 -9.60 16.01 2.38
C GLY A 80 -9.69 14.67 3.09
N ARG A 81 -9.50 14.72 4.39
CA ARG A 81 -9.44 13.55 5.27
C ARG A 81 -10.60 12.57 5.02
N ALA A 82 -10.29 11.30 5.01
CA ALA A 82 -11.26 10.23 4.81
C ALA A 82 -11.23 9.21 5.94
N PHE A 83 -12.41 8.70 6.30
CA PHE A 83 -12.57 7.53 7.15
C PHE A 83 -12.84 6.33 6.24
N LEU A 84 -11.95 5.33 6.28
CA LEU A 84 -12.01 4.16 5.42
C LEU A 84 -12.56 2.97 6.21
N ARG A 85 -13.53 2.29 5.62
CA ARG A 85 -14.17 1.12 6.24
C ARG A 85 -13.87 -0.14 5.43
N ASN A 86 -13.90 -1.30 6.10
CA ASN A 86 -13.66 -2.61 5.51
C ASN A 86 -12.31 -2.64 4.77
N VAL A 87 -11.28 -2.25 5.50
CA VAL A 87 -9.92 -2.12 4.98
C VAL A 87 -9.22 -3.49 4.98
N ARG A 88 -8.74 -3.91 3.80
CA ARG A 88 -7.88 -5.08 3.64
C ARG A 88 -6.48 -4.62 3.28
N HIS A 89 -5.46 -5.15 3.97
CA HIS A 89 -4.06 -4.79 3.77
C HIS A 89 -3.79 -3.30 3.96
N GLY A 90 -4.33 -2.74 5.04
CA GLY A 90 -4.22 -1.30 5.33
C GLY A 90 -2.81 -0.77 5.45
N LEU A 91 -1.82 -1.63 5.75
CA LEU A 91 -0.40 -1.22 5.78
C LEU A 91 0.09 -0.66 4.45
N PHE A 92 -0.53 -1.02 3.32
CA PHE A 92 -0.16 -0.44 2.02
C PHE A 92 -0.46 1.05 1.91
N LEU A 93 -1.27 1.60 2.80
CA LEU A 93 -1.48 3.05 2.87
C LEU A 93 -0.29 3.78 3.49
N LEU A 94 0.48 3.10 4.33
CA LEU A 94 1.55 3.73 5.12
C LEU A 94 2.65 4.37 4.26
N PRO A 95 3.25 3.67 3.26
CA PRO A 95 4.27 4.30 2.43
C PRO A 95 3.78 5.57 1.73
N PHE A 96 2.56 5.56 1.24
CA PHE A 96 1.97 6.72 0.56
C PHE A 96 1.70 7.88 1.51
N THR A 97 1.18 7.61 2.71
CA THR A 97 0.93 8.65 3.71
C THR A 97 2.23 9.27 4.22
N VAL A 98 3.29 8.46 4.36
CA VAL A 98 4.62 8.99 4.71
C VAL A 98 5.17 9.87 3.57
N ARG A 99 5.08 9.40 2.33
CA ARG A 99 5.55 10.16 1.15
C ARG A 99 4.83 11.49 1.00
N GLU A 100 3.51 11.50 1.21
CA GLU A 100 2.67 12.69 1.07
C GLU A 100 2.62 13.53 2.36
N ASN A 101 3.34 13.13 3.40
CA ASN A 101 3.37 13.79 4.70
C ASN A 101 1.98 13.89 5.35
N MET A 102 1.20 12.84 5.24
CA MET A 102 -0.15 12.73 5.79
C MET A 102 -0.18 11.86 7.03
N ALA A 103 -1.12 12.16 7.93
CA ALA A 103 -1.40 11.32 9.09
C ALA A 103 -2.22 10.08 8.69
N ILE A 104 -1.99 8.99 9.40
CA ILE A 104 -2.78 7.77 9.29
C ILE A 104 -2.96 7.17 10.68
N GLY A 105 -4.13 6.61 10.94
CA GLY A 105 -4.42 5.92 12.18
C GLY A 105 -5.46 4.82 11.96
N CYS A 106 -5.43 3.81 12.83
CA CYS A 106 -6.42 2.74 12.83
C CYS A 106 -7.15 2.77 14.17
N PRO A 107 -8.19 3.63 14.30
CA PRO A 107 -8.92 3.76 15.56
C PRO A 107 -9.67 2.48 15.95
N ILE A 108 -10.19 1.76 14.96
CA ILE A 108 -10.88 0.48 15.13
C ILE A 108 -10.58 -0.37 13.92
N ASP A 109 -9.90 -1.50 14.11
CA ASP A 109 -9.68 -2.42 12.99
C ASP A 109 -11.03 -3.00 12.52
N PRO A 110 -11.35 -3.07 11.23
CA PRO A 110 -10.54 -2.71 10.07
C PRO A 110 -10.87 -1.32 9.47
N ALA A 111 -10.92 -0.30 10.26
CA ALA A 111 -11.20 1.05 9.81
C ALA A 111 -9.98 1.96 10.00
N PHE A 112 -9.68 2.79 9.00
CA PHE A 112 -8.54 3.70 9.01
C PHE A 112 -9.00 5.14 8.80
N ALA A 113 -8.36 6.08 9.48
CA ALA A 113 -8.48 7.50 9.21
C ALA A 113 -7.22 7.96 8.47
N VAL A 114 -7.38 8.55 7.31
CA VAL A 114 -6.28 8.98 6.45
C VAL A 114 -6.44 10.45 6.08
N GLY A 115 -5.38 11.21 6.27
CA GLY A 115 -5.34 12.63 5.97
C GLY A 115 -4.92 13.47 7.15
N GLY A 116 -4.66 14.75 6.90
CA GLY A 116 -4.08 15.64 7.87
C GLY A 116 -2.55 15.64 7.81
N GLU A 117 -1.93 16.43 8.67
CA GLU A 117 -0.48 16.61 8.65
C GLU A 117 0.23 15.57 9.50
N ARG A 118 1.34 15.04 8.98
CA ARG A 118 2.23 14.14 9.70
C ARG A 118 3.41 14.93 10.24
N HIS A 119 3.71 14.83 11.52
CA HIS A 119 4.78 15.57 12.17
C HIS A 119 6.09 14.78 12.29
N LYS A 120 6.06 13.46 12.17
CA LYS A 120 7.24 12.59 12.33
C LYS A 120 7.30 11.54 11.24
N ASN A 121 8.53 11.27 10.77
CA ASN A 121 8.83 10.14 9.90
C ASN A 121 9.82 9.20 10.60
N PRO A 122 9.35 8.16 11.31
CA PRO A 122 10.21 7.22 12.01
C PRO A 122 10.87 6.18 11.10
N TYR A 123 10.64 6.24 9.79
CA TYR A 123 11.04 5.19 8.85
C TYR A 123 12.29 5.52 8.05
N ALA A 124 12.77 6.77 8.08
CA ALA A 124 13.90 7.23 7.27
C ALA A 124 15.17 6.40 7.51
N GLU A 125 15.47 6.08 8.77
CA GLU A 125 16.65 5.29 9.13
C GLU A 125 16.55 3.85 8.61
N LYS A 126 15.39 3.21 8.77
CA LYS A 126 15.15 1.85 8.27
C LYS A 126 15.26 1.77 6.75
N LEU A 127 14.75 2.78 6.05
CA LEU A 127 14.87 2.86 4.60
C LEU A 127 16.31 3.04 4.15
N ALA A 128 17.08 3.87 4.85
CA ALA A 128 18.50 4.08 4.56
C ALA A 128 19.32 2.81 4.76
N LEU A 129 19.06 2.07 5.85
CA LEU A 129 19.72 0.79 6.12
C LEU A 129 19.40 -0.26 5.06
N ALA A 130 18.15 -0.36 4.64
CA ALA A 130 17.74 -1.29 3.59
C ALA A 130 18.39 -0.94 2.24
N ALA A 131 18.48 0.34 1.91
CA ALA A 131 19.13 0.79 0.68
C ALA A 131 20.63 0.46 0.67
N ALA A 132 21.30 0.56 1.85
CA ALA A 132 22.72 0.27 1.97
C ALA A 132 23.03 -1.25 1.97
N ASN A 133 22.19 -2.06 2.61
CA ASN A 133 22.46 -3.46 2.90
C ASN A 133 21.63 -4.45 2.06
N GLY A 134 20.66 -3.96 1.30
CA GLY A 134 19.71 -4.81 0.58
C GLY A 134 18.66 -5.41 1.50
N LEU A 135 17.78 -6.23 0.92
CA LEU A 135 16.71 -6.90 1.62
C LEU A 135 16.90 -8.42 1.54
N ASP A 136 16.64 -9.10 2.66
CA ASP A 136 16.62 -10.56 2.71
C ASP A 136 15.16 -11.01 2.55
N ILE A 137 14.84 -11.56 1.39
CA ILE A 137 13.48 -11.98 1.04
C ILE A 137 13.50 -13.46 0.72
N ASP A 138 12.54 -14.19 1.28
CA ASP A 138 12.34 -15.60 0.99
C ASP A 138 12.14 -15.84 -0.52
N ASP A 139 12.88 -16.79 -1.09
CA ASP A 139 12.86 -17.08 -2.53
C ASP A 139 11.48 -17.50 -3.03
N ALA A 140 10.76 -18.29 -2.25
CA ALA A 140 9.41 -18.73 -2.61
C ALA A 140 8.44 -17.53 -2.65
N LEU A 141 8.56 -16.62 -1.68
CA LEU A 141 7.75 -15.41 -1.66
C LEU A 141 8.07 -14.50 -2.84
N TRP A 142 9.35 -14.29 -3.12
CA TRP A 142 9.78 -13.46 -4.25
C TRP A 142 9.27 -14.02 -5.59
N SER A 143 9.38 -15.33 -5.77
CA SER A 143 8.84 -16.00 -6.95
C SER A 143 7.32 -15.83 -7.06
N ALA A 144 6.60 -15.97 -5.96
CA ALA A 144 5.14 -15.83 -5.96
C ALA A 144 4.67 -14.44 -6.40
N VAL A 145 5.42 -13.37 -6.09
CA VAL A 145 5.04 -12.00 -6.44
C VAL A 145 5.63 -11.52 -7.78
N THR A 146 6.65 -12.17 -8.31
CA THR A 146 7.35 -11.74 -9.55
C THR A 146 7.15 -12.66 -10.74
N LEU A 147 6.74 -13.90 -10.54
CA LEU A 147 6.51 -14.85 -11.63
C LEU A 147 5.03 -14.96 -11.95
N THR A 148 4.72 -15.05 -13.22
CA THR A 148 3.36 -15.26 -13.74
C THR A 148 2.96 -16.72 -13.72
#